data_d622fa4cb60b55bc0380b622d3970fab
#
_entry.id   d622fa4cb60b55bc0380b622d3970fab
#
_cell.length_a   1.000
_cell.length_b   1.000
_cell.length_c   1.000
_cell.angle_alpha   90.00
_cell.angle_beta   90.00
_cell.angle_gamma   90.00
#
_symmetry.space_group_name_H-M   'P 1'
#
loop_
_entity.id
_entity.type
_entity.pdbx_description
1 polymer ?
#
loop_
_entity_poly.entity_id
_entity_poly.type
_entity_poly.pdbx_seq_one_letter_code
_entity_poly.pdbx_strand_id
1 'polypeptide(L)' 'METIYQREKLNRLFKQAGLTKKEFATMLNMNYQSVNAWESTQAAPYWAWSWLENYAKARMFDKMMELGRMLEEK' A
#
# COMPACT_ATOMS: atom_id res chain seq x y z
N MET A 1 15.43 -0.69 16.68
CA MET A 1 15.37 0.57 15.93
C MET A 1 14.91 0.36 14.51
N GLU A 2 15.56 -0.56 13.80
CA GLU A 2 15.14 -0.88 12.43
C GLU A 2 13.70 -1.34 12.35
N THR A 3 13.23 -2.07 13.37
CA THR A 3 11.86 -2.60 13.40
C THR A 3 10.83 -1.47 13.40
N ILE A 4 11.07 -0.44 14.20
CA ILE A 4 10.15 0.71 14.28
C ILE A 4 10.15 1.47 12.96
N TYR A 5 11.32 1.67 12.39
CA TYR A 5 11.47 2.35 11.11
C TYR A 5 10.73 1.61 10.00
N GLN A 6 10.89 0.30 9.94
CA GLN A 6 10.24 -0.53 8.92
C GLN A 6 8.72 -0.50 9.07
N ARG A 7 8.24 -0.54 10.31
CA ARG A 7 6.80 -0.48 10.56
C ARG A 7 6.20 0.84 10.11
N GLU A 8 6.87 1.95 10.42
CA GLU A 8 6.41 3.26 9.99
C GLU A 8 6.42 3.38 8.47
N LYS A 9 7.46 2.85 7.84
CA LYS A 9 7.59 2.86 6.39
C LYS A 9 6.45 2.06 5.75
N LEU A 10 6.14 0.89 6.29
CA LEU A 10 5.06 0.06 5.79
C LEU A 10 3.71 0.76 5.95
N ASN A 11 3.46 1.35 7.11
CA ASN A 11 2.22 2.07 7.36
C ASN A 11 2.05 3.23 6.41
N ARG A 12 3.13 3.95 6.12
CA ARG A 12 3.11 5.04 5.17
C ARG A 12 2.78 4.55 3.77
N LEU A 13 3.33 3.40 3.41
CA LEU A 13 3.10 2.81 2.10
C LEU A 13 1.65 2.38 1.93
N PHE A 14 1.05 1.78 2.98
CA PHE A 14 -0.38 1.47 2.97
C PHE A 14 -1.21 2.73 2.76
N LYS A 15 -0.83 3.80 3.45
CA LYS A 15 -1.53 5.06 3.33
C LYS A 15 -1.44 5.63 1.92
N GLN A 16 -0.27 5.56 1.31
CA GLN A 16 -0.06 6.01 -0.06
C GLN A 16 -0.88 5.17 -1.05
N ALA A 17 -1.00 3.88 -0.79
CA ALA A 17 -1.81 2.99 -1.60
C ALA A 17 -3.31 3.20 -1.38
N GLY A 18 -3.67 3.85 -0.28
CA GLY A 18 -5.07 4.07 0.06
C GLY A 18 -5.77 2.81 0.51
N LEU A 19 -5.03 1.87 1.09
CA LEU A 19 -5.56 0.59 1.53
C LEU A 19 -5.35 0.42 3.03
N THR A 20 -6.35 -0.18 3.69
CA THR A 20 -6.14 -0.70 5.03
C THR A 20 -5.53 -2.09 4.92
N LYS A 21 -4.93 -2.54 6.02
CA LYS A 21 -4.38 -3.91 6.05
C LYS A 21 -5.46 -4.95 5.81
N LYS A 22 -6.67 -4.68 6.31
CA LYS A 22 -7.80 -5.57 6.11
C LYS A 22 -8.21 -5.64 4.64
N GLU A 23 -8.28 -4.49 3.97
CA GLU A 23 -8.58 -4.45 2.55
C GLU A 23 -7.54 -5.19 1.73
N PHE A 24 -6.27 -4.97 2.06
CA PHE A 24 -5.17 -5.67 1.40
C PHE A 24 -5.31 -7.19 1.54
N ALA A 25 -5.58 -7.64 2.77
CA ALA A 25 -5.75 -9.07 3.02
C ALA A 25 -6.91 -9.64 2.21
N THR A 26 -8.02 -8.91 2.14
CA THR A 26 -9.19 -9.35 1.38
C THR A 26 -8.87 -9.43 -0.12
N MET A 27 -8.20 -8.42 -0.65
CA MET A 27 -7.87 -8.38 -2.08
C MET A 27 -6.97 -9.53 -2.50
N LEU A 28 -6.06 -9.94 -1.60
CA LEU A 28 -5.08 -10.98 -1.90
C LEU A 28 -5.46 -12.32 -1.31
N ASN A 29 -6.66 -12.42 -0.74
CA ASN A 29 -7.15 -13.63 -0.12
C ASN A 29 -6.19 -14.16 0.94
N MET A 30 -5.73 -13.27 1.80
CA MET A 30 -4.79 -13.58 2.86
C MET A 30 -5.45 -13.45 4.22
N ASN A 31 -4.84 -14.08 5.21
CA ASN A 31 -5.26 -13.95 6.59
C ASN A 31 -4.90 -12.55 7.11
N TYR A 32 -5.89 -11.82 7.59
CA TYR A 32 -5.68 -10.47 8.10
C TYR A 32 -4.66 -10.44 9.24
N GLN A 33 -4.69 -11.45 10.12
CA GLN A 33 -3.77 -11.48 11.25
C GLN A 33 -2.32 -11.56 10.81
N SER A 34 -2.05 -12.27 9.72
CA SER A 34 -0.71 -12.33 9.14
C SER A 34 -0.27 -10.96 8.65
N VAL A 35 -1.14 -10.27 7.92
CA VAL A 35 -0.83 -8.93 7.41
C VAL A 35 -0.63 -7.95 8.56
N ASN A 36 -1.46 -8.04 9.59
CA ASN A 36 -1.38 -7.14 10.73
C ASN A 36 -0.09 -7.35 11.54
N ALA A 37 0.49 -8.56 11.47
CA ALA A 37 1.72 -8.87 12.18
C ALA A 37 2.98 -8.35 11.48
N TRP A 38 2.85 -7.94 10.22
CA TRP A 38 3.99 -7.48 9.43
C TRP A 38 4.65 -6.26 10.07
N GLU A 39 5.98 -6.35 10.22
CA GLU A 39 6.84 -5.31 10.81
C GLU A 39 6.46 -4.99 12.26
N SER A 40 5.75 -5.90 12.88
CA SER A 40 5.43 -5.85 14.31
C SER A 40 6.04 -7.06 14.99
N THR A 41 5.60 -8.27 14.65
CA THR A 41 6.13 -9.51 15.19
C THR A 41 6.88 -10.34 14.14
N GLN A 42 6.67 -10.04 12.86
CA GLN A 42 7.39 -10.70 11.78
C GLN A 42 7.56 -9.73 10.62
N ALA A 43 8.61 -9.95 9.84
CA ALA A 43 8.92 -9.07 8.73
C ALA A 43 7.92 -9.27 7.58
N ALA A 44 7.56 -8.19 6.92
CA ALA A 44 6.74 -8.26 5.71
C ALA A 44 7.58 -8.86 4.58
N PRO A 45 7.00 -9.75 3.78
CA PRO A 45 7.75 -10.33 2.66
C PRO A 45 8.05 -9.27 1.60
N TYR A 46 9.12 -9.51 0.86
CA TYR A 46 9.56 -8.56 -0.16
C TYR A 46 8.47 -8.26 -1.18
N TRP A 47 7.73 -9.28 -1.59
CA TRP A 47 6.68 -9.08 -2.60
C TRP A 47 5.59 -8.12 -2.13
N ALA A 48 5.34 -8.07 -0.81
CA ALA A 48 4.32 -7.17 -0.27
C ALA A 48 4.73 -5.72 -0.44
N TRP A 49 6.00 -5.42 -0.16
CA TRP A 49 6.53 -4.07 -0.37
C TRP A 49 6.41 -3.65 -1.83
N SER A 50 6.83 -4.54 -2.72
CA SER A 50 6.80 -4.28 -4.16
C SER A 50 5.36 -4.10 -4.66
N TRP A 51 4.46 -4.97 -4.21
CA TRP A 51 3.05 -4.89 -4.60
C TRP A 51 2.43 -3.56 -4.21
N LEU A 52 2.67 -3.15 -2.96
CA LEU A 52 2.11 -1.90 -2.45
C LEU A 52 2.70 -0.69 -3.16
N GLU A 53 3.99 -0.71 -3.44
CA GLU A 53 4.63 0.37 -4.17
C GLU A 53 4.03 0.52 -5.56
N ASN A 54 3.85 -0.59 -6.25
CA ASN A 54 3.28 -0.57 -7.60
C ASN A 54 1.82 -0.12 -7.58
N TYR A 55 1.07 -0.57 -6.59
CA TYR A 55 -0.33 -0.17 -6.44
C TYR A 55 -0.45 1.33 -6.18
N ALA A 56 0.40 1.85 -5.31
CA ALA A 56 0.40 3.28 -5.00
C ALA A 56 0.76 4.12 -6.23
N LYS A 57 1.72 3.66 -7.02
CA LYS A 57 2.11 4.33 -8.25
C LYS A 57 0.98 4.32 -9.28
N ALA A 58 0.29 3.19 -9.40
CA ALA A 58 -0.83 3.08 -10.33
C ALA A 58 -1.96 4.03 -9.94
N ARG A 59 -2.24 4.15 -8.66
CA ARG A 59 -3.27 5.08 -8.18
C ARG A 59 -2.89 6.52 -8.47
N MET A 60 -1.64 6.87 -8.27
CA MET A 60 -1.16 8.22 -8.54
C MET A 60 -1.28 8.53 -10.03
N PHE A 61 -0.92 7.57 -10.88
CA PHE A 61 -1.03 7.73 -12.33
C PHE A 61 -2.49 7.95 -12.74
N ASP A 62 -3.40 7.14 -12.19
CA ASP A 62 -4.82 7.28 -12.50
C ASP A 62 -5.34 8.65 -12.11
N LYS A 63 -4.93 9.16 -10.95
CA LYS A 63 -5.33 10.49 -10.50
C LYS A 63 -4.84 11.57 -11.44
N MET A 64 -3.60 11.45 -11.89
CA MET A 64 -3.02 12.43 -12.81
C MET A 64 -3.74 12.42 -14.15
N MET A 65 -4.07 11.25 -14.65
CA MET A 65 -4.81 11.11 -15.90
C MET A 65 -6.21 11.71 -15.80
N GLU A 66 -6.86 11.48 -14.68
CA GLU A 66 -8.20 12.01 -14.43
C GLU A 66 -8.17 13.54 -14.39
N LEU A 67 -7.18 14.12 -13.71
CA LEU A 67 -7.02 15.58 -13.66
C LEU A 67 -6.77 16.16 -15.04
N GLY A 68 -5.93 15.51 -15.83
CA GLY A 68 -5.66 15.96 -17.19
C GLY A 68 -6.90 15.94 -18.05
N ARG A 69 -7.71 14.90 -17.90
CA ARG A 69 -8.96 14.78 -18.63
C ARG A 69 -9.93 15.90 -18.25
N MET A 70 -10.03 16.19 -16.96
CA MET A 70 -10.89 17.25 -16.47
C MET A 70 -10.49 18.62 -17.03
N LEU A 71 -9.18 18.86 -17.13
CA LEU A 71 -8.67 20.10 -17.68
C LEU A 71 -8.94 20.22 -19.17
N GLU A 72 -8.90 19.11 -19.90
CA GLU A 72 -9.16 19.11 -21.33
C GLU A 72 -10.62 19.35 -21.68
N GLU A 73 -11.51 18.98 -20.78
CA GLU A 73 -12.95 19.13 -21.00
C GLU A 73 -13.40 20.58 -20.91
N LYS A 74 -12.54 21.47 -20.47
CA LYS A 74 -12.85 22.89 -20.47
C LYS A 74 -12.54 23.48 -21.81
#